data_fe3b771327874c9e767dd3b30816d8cc
#
_entry.id   fe3b771327874c9e767dd3b30816d8cc
#
_cell.length_a   1.000
_cell.length_b   1.000
_cell.length_c   1.000
_cell.angle_alpha   90.00
_cell.angle_beta   90.00
_cell.angle_gamma   90.00
#
_symmetry.space_group_name_H-M   'P 1'
#
loop_
_entity.id
_entity.type
_entity.pdbx_description
1 polymer ?
#
loop_
_entity_poly.entity_id
_entity_poly.type
_entity_poly.pdbx_seq_one_letter_code
_entity_poly.pdbx_strand_id
1 'polypeptide(L)'
;MDLDRLLALTRQPRPLAQPRPAAGQRQRRLAVARDEAFCFYYRANEDALRARGWEIVPFSPLRDTALPPQPDALYLGGGYPEAFAARLSANTAMRAAIRDFAAAGGEIYAECGGYMYLCSGLEAAAEGHGLDGERRIWPMCGVLEATARMGQGLRSLGYRDVRFTGGAPLGLPLETCRGHEFHWSHIELHRPYAPLYDVTDRAGTRPDGVHHGNVRAGYVHLYWGGLAEAAAAGKTDVGTAPAAPVSHTPAGQVILLNGPSSAGKSTLARALQEKLLADHGRHSIILSMDDLLRACPGRPGALLQGMAATGLPLTAILHAATAEAAHAGAWVIVDHVLGERPDWIDDLWQRLRGIPILPVQVCCDLAELERRENSRTDRAPDWPHAARQARDIHTPLPGELRVDTSRTSPAYCAARILSALALHGGAMPSPTLEEDPHEA
;
A
#
# COMPACT_ATOMS: atom_id res chain seq x y z
N MET A 1 -26.47 -12.72 5.27
CA MET A 1 -25.89 -11.35 5.34
C MET A 1 -27.07 -10.39 5.36
N ASP A 2 -27.20 -9.60 6.41
CA ASP A 2 -28.29 -8.62 6.55
C ASP A 2 -27.91 -7.35 5.76
N LEU A 3 -28.49 -7.22 4.57
CA LEU A 3 -28.24 -6.11 3.64
C LEU A 3 -28.72 -4.77 4.19
N ASP A 4 -29.79 -4.74 4.97
CA ASP A 4 -30.32 -3.51 5.56
C ASP A 4 -29.38 -2.99 6.64
N ARG A 5 -28.75 -3.89 7.39
CA ARG A 5 -27.72 -3.54 8.38
C ARG A 5 -26.43 -3.07 7.70
N LEU A 6 -26.06 -3.66 6.56
CA LEU A 6 -24.93 -3.20 5.76
C LEU A 6 -25.17 -1.81 5.19
N LEU A 7 -26.37 -1.56 4.63
CA LEU A 7 -26.78 -0.25 4.12
C LEU A 7 -26.88 0.81 5.24
N ALA A 8 -27.27 0.43 6.44
CA ALA A 8 -27.26 1.34 7.60
C ALA A 8 -25.85 1.74 8.02
N LEU A 9 -24.86 0.84 7.86
CA LEU A 9 -23.44 1.14 8.11
C LEU A 9 -22.79 1.99 6.99
N THR A 10 -23.38 2.01 5.79
CA THR A 10 -22.90 2.84 4.66
C THR A 10 -23.47 4.26 4.68
N ARG A 11 -24.08 4.73 5.77
CA ARG A 11 -24.42 6.15 5.90
C ARG A 11 -23.16 6.96 5.75
N GLN A 12 -23.01 7.54 4.56
CA GLN A 12 -21.86 8.36 4.22
C GLN A 12 -21.65 9.43 5.29
N PRO A 13 -20.43 9.60 5.81
CA PRO A 13 -20.14 10.73 6.66
C PRO A 13 -20.55 12.01 5.91
N ARG A 14 -21.17 12.91 6.62
CA ARG A 14 -21.59 14.21 6.06
C ARG A 14 -20.39 14.81 5.32
N PRO A 15 -20.53 15.21 4.04
CA PRO A 15 -19.42 15.80 3.32
C PRO A 15 -18.85 16.94 4.13
N LEU A 16 -17.56 16.92 4.43
CA LEU A 16 -16.89 18.06 5.05
C LEU A 16 -17.13 19.26 4.13
N ALA A 17 -17.55 20.38 4.69
CA ALA A 17 -17.78 21.60 3.93
C ALA A 17 -16.52 21.92 3.12
N GLN A 18 -16.63 21.93 1.80
CA GLN A 18 -15.49 22.29 0.95
C GLN A 18 -15.16 23.77 1.19
N PRO A 19 -13.88 24.12 1.40
CA PRO A 19 -13.48 25.52 1.50
C PRO A 19 -13.93 26.24 0.22
N ARG A 20 -14.72 27.31 0.36
CA ARG A 20 -15.08 28.15 -0.77
C ARG A 20 -13.93 29.13 -1.02
N PRO A 21 -13.50 29.33 -2.28
CA PRO A 21 -12.54 30.37 -2.61
C PRO A 21 -13.03 31.74 -2.17
N ALA A 22 -12.13 32.63 -1.79
CA ALA A 22 -12.47 34.03 -1.51
C ALA A 22 -13.14 34.67 -2.73
N ALA A 23 -14.23 35.41 -2.50
CA ALA A 23 -14.98 36.04 -3.57
C ALA A 23 -14.08 36.98 -4.37
N GLY A 24 -14.01 36.78 -5.70
CA GLY A 24 -13.32 37.68 -6.64
C GLY A 24 -12.05 37.13 -7.33
N GLN A 25 -11.50 35.97 -6.91
CA GLN A 25 -10.41 35.34 -7.65
C GLN A 25 -10.95 34.26 -8.61
N ARG A 26 -10.47 34.27 -9.87
CA ARG A 26 -10.69 33.18 -10.82
C ARG A 26 -10.12 31.89 -10.18
N GLN A 27 -10.97 30.90 -10.04
CA GLN A 27 -10.56 29.60 -9.56
C GLN A 27 -9.64 28.93 -10.60
N ARG A 28 -8.46 28.47 -10.19
CA ARG A 28 -7.51 27.76 -11.05
C ARG A 28 -8.06 26.37 -11.34
N ARG A 29 -7.99 25.93 -12.60
CA ARG A 29 -8.53 24.61 -13.03
C ARG A 29 -7.42 23.61 -13.20
N LEU A 30 -7.46 22.53 -12.41
CA LEU A 30 -6.57 21.37 -12.52
C LEU A 30 -7.28 20.24 -13.24
N ALA A 31 -6.88 19.95 -14.47
CA ALA A 31 -7.37 18.78 -15.18
C ALA A 31 -6.65 17.53 -14.63
N VAL A 32 -7.42 16.58 -14.10
CA VAL A 32 -6.91 15.36 -13.47
C VAL A 32 -7.28 14.14 -14.31
N ALA A 33 -6.30 13.41 -14.81
CA ALA A 33 -6.53 12.16 -15.53
C ALA A 33 -7.19 11.13 -14.60
N ARG A 34 -8.35 10.62 -14.96
CA ARG A 34 -9.12 9.72 -14.10
C ARG A 34 -9.92 8.73 -14.92
N ASP A 35 -9.39 7.53 -15.02
CA ASP A 35 -10.02 6.36 -15.61
C ASP A 35 -9.33 5.09 -15.10
N GLU A 36 -9.57 3.95 -15.78
CA GLU A 36 -9.02 2.66 -15.40
C GLU A 36 -7.48 2.60 -15.54
N ALA A 37 -6.90 3.41 -16.43
CA ALA A 37 -5.45 3.50 -16.59
C ALA A 37 -4.79 4.44 -15.57
N PHE A 38 -5.54 5.40 -15.02
CA PHE A 38 -5.07 6.42 -14.07
C PHE A 38 -6.02 6.50 -12.88
N CYS A 39 -5.83 5.60 -11.91
CA CYS A 39 -6.77 5.40 -10.81
C CYS A 39 -6.17 5.65 -9.41
N PHE A 40 -4.86 5.85 -9.29
CA PHE A 40 -4.20 6.01 -8.01
C PHE A 40 -3.99 7.48 -7.65
N TYR A 41 -4.73 7.97 -6.65
CA TYR A 41 -4.67 9.31 -6.09
C TYR A 41 -4.93 9.29 -4.59
N TYR A 42 -4.19 10.08 -3.83
CA TYR A 42 -4.52 10.33 -2.43
C TYR A 42 -5.65 11.36 -2.31
N ARG A 43 -6.72 11.01 -1.62
CA ARG A 43 -7.81 11.95 -1.30
C ARG A 43 -7.30 13.20 -0.60
N ALA A 44 -6.36 13.03 0.35
CA ALA A 44 -5.74 14.13 1.07
C ALA A 44 -5.00 15.12 0.16
N ASN A 45 -4.39 14.66 -0.94
CA ASN A 45 -3.76 15.51 -1.93
C ASN A 45 -4.78 16.38 -2.66
N GLU A 46 -5.91 15.78 -3.07
CA GLU A 46 -6.98 16.54 -3.70
C GLU A 46 -7.57 17.59 -2.75
N ASP A 47 -7.78 17.23 -1.49
CA ASP A 47 -8.31 18.16 -0.49
C ASP A 47 -7.33 19.32 -0.21
N ALA A 48 -6.01 19.03 -0.21
CA ALA A 48 -4.97 20.05 -0.10
C ALA A 48 -4.94 21.01 -1.32
N LEU A 49 -5.19 20.49 -2.52
CA LEU A 49 -5.29 21.30 -3.75
C LEU A 49 -6.55 22.16 -3.75
N ARG A 50 -7.72 21.59 -3.37
CA ARG A 50 -8.97 22.35 -3.24
C ARG A 50 -8.86 23.46 -2.21
N ALA A 51 -8.22 23.19 -1.07
CA ALA A 51 -7.95 24.21 -0.04
C ALA A 51 -7.09 25.37 -0.54
N ARG A 52 -6.32 25.14 -1.62
CA ARG A 52 -5.48 26.18 -2.30
C ARG A 52 -6.13 26.79 -3.52
N GLY A 53 -7.44 26.61 -3.69
CA GLY A 53 -8.21 27.25 -4.74
C GLY A 53 -8.19 26.54 -6.09
N TRP A 54 -7.74 25.27 -6.14
CA TRP A 54 -7.87 24.48 -7.35
C TRP A 54 -9.29 23.88 -7.51
N GLU A 55 -9.88 24.09 -8.66
CA GLU A 55 -11.01 23.29 -9.16
C GLU A 55 -10.45 22.03 -9.81
N ILE A 56 -10.80 20.85 -9.30
CA ILE A 56 -10.38 19.57 -9.85
C ILE A 56 -11.41 19.16 -10.92
N VAL A 57 -10.96 19.08 -12.17
CA VAL A 57 -11.78 18.71 -13.32
C VAL A 57 -11.27 17.37 -13.89
N PRO A 58 -11.97 16.26 -13.69
CA PRO A 58 -11.53 14.97 -14.20
C PRO A 58 -11.65 14.91 -15.74
N PHE A 59 -10.75 14.15 -16.38
CA PHE A 59 -10.82 13.75 -17.76
C PHE A 59 -10.28 12.33 -17.94
N SER A 60 -10.67 11.65 -19.02
CA SER A 60 -10.28 10.28 -19.29
C SER A 60 -9.33 10.18 -20.49
N PRO A 61 -8.03 9.92 -20.29
CA PRO A 61 -7.14 9.62 -21.40
C PRO A 61 -7.57 8.45 -22.30
N LEU A 62 -8.36 7.52 -21.76
CA LEU A 62 -8.87 6.38 -22.52
C LEU A 62 -10.09 6.70 -23.39
N ARG A 63 -10.89 7.75 -23.05
CA ARG A 63 -12.20 7.99 -23.68
C ARG A 63 -12.36 9.37 -24.26
N ASP A 64 -11.78 10.39 -23.62
CA ASP A 64 -11.92 11.77 -24.09
C ASP A 64 -10.93 12.04 -25.21
N THR A 65 -11.33 12.88 -26.18
CA THR A 65 -10.49 13.27 -27.33
C THR A 65 -9.88 14.66 -27.18
N ALA A 66 -10.21 15.38 -26.08
CA ALA A 66 -9.70 16.71 -25.79
C ALA A 66 -9.54 16.89 -24.27
N LEU A 67 -8.67 17.80 -23.86
CA LEU A 67 -8.58 18.26 -22.49
C LEU A 67 -9.83 19.05 -22.08
N PRO A 68 -10.17 19.09 -20.78
CA PRO A 68 -11.20 19.99 -20.26
C PRO A 68 -10.93 21.45 -20.68
N PRO A 69 -11.97 22.28 -20.87
CA PRO A 69 -11.78 23.66 -21.31
C PRO A 69 -10.92 24.47 -20.33
N GLN A 70 -9.95 25.19 -20.88
CA GLN A 70 -9.09 26.15 -20.15
C GLN A 70 -8.46 25.58 -18.87
N PRO A 71 -7.71 24.47 -18.90
CA PRO A 71 -6.98 23.99 -17.74
C PRO A 71 -5.78 24.92 -17.47
N ASP A 72 -5.55 25.25 -16.20
CA ASP A 72 -4.34 25.98 -15.78
C ASP A 72 -3.16 25.03 -15.54
N ALA A 73 -3.44 23.74 -15.21
CA ALA A 73 -2.46 22.67 -15.08
C ALA A 73 -3.08 21.28 -15.33
N LEU A 74 -2.22 20.28 -15.59
CA LEU A 74 -2.61 18.87 -15.67
C LEU A 74 -1.97 18.08 -14.52
N TYR A 75 -2.73 17.13 -13.96
CA TYR A 75 -2.23 16.12 -13.04
C TYR A 75 -2.52 14.72 -13.57
N LEU A 76 -1.47 13.99 -13.91
CA LEU A 76 -1.52 12.61 -14.38
C LEU A 76 -1.01 11.71 -13.25
N GLY A 77 -1.90 11.07 -12.50
CA GLY A 77 -1.53 10.26 -11.34
C GLY A 77 -1.07 8.86 -11.71
N GLY A 78 -0.96 8.02 -10.70
CA GLY A 78 -0.59 6.64 -10.87
C GLY A 78 -1.70 5.75 -11.40
N GLY A 79 -1.32 4.56 -11.78
CA GLY A 79 -2.22 3.54 -12.33
C GLY A 79 -1.46 2.50 -13.14
N TYR A 80 -2.15 1.91 -14.12
CA TYR A 80 -1.66 0.79 -14.89
C TYR A 80 -1.74 1.06 -16.39
N PRO A 81 -1.04 2.08 -16.93
CA PRO A 81 -1.10 2.44 -18.35
C PRO A 81 -0.63 1.29 -19.25
N GLU A 82 0.24 0.40 -18.78
CA GLU A 82 0.70 -0.79 -19.50
C GLU A 82 -0.43 -1.77 -19.82
N ALA A 83 -1.43 -1.89 -18.95
CA ALA A 83 -2.60 -2.74 -19.17
C ALA A 83 -3.54 -2.16 -20.25
N PHE A 84 -3.42 -0.87 -20.54
CA PHE A 84 -4.27 -0.14 -21.49
C PHE A 84 -3.46 0.48 -22.62
N ALA A 85 -2.22 0.07 -22.83
CA ALA A 85 -1.27 0.70 -23.74
C ALA A 85 -1.79 0.82 -25.16
N ALA A 86 -2.47 -0.21 -25.68
CA ALA A 86 -3.08 -0.19 -27.02
C ALA A 86 -4.14 0.91 -27.14
N ARG A 87 -5.04 1.04 -26.16
CA ARG A 87 -6.12 2.03 -26.16
C ARG A 87 -5.58 3.45 -25.98
N LEU A 88 -4.64 3.65 -25.06
CA LEU A 88 -3.96 4.92 -24.86
C LEU A 88 -3.20 5.36 -26.13
N SER A 89 -2.50 4.43 -26.76
CA SER A 89 -1.79 4.67 -28.01
C SER A 89 -2.73 5.04 -29.16
N ALA A 90 -3.87 4.38 -29.26
CA ALA A 90 -4.88 4.64 -30.30
C ALA A 90 -5.55 6.03 -30.16
N ASN A 91 -5.62 6.57 -28.92
CA ASN A 91 -6.18 7.90 -28.69
C ASN A 91 -5.18 9.02 -29.06
N THR A 92 -4.93 9.16 -30.35
CA THR A 92 -3.96 10.14 -30.89
C THR A 92 -4.34 11.58 -30.58
N ALA A 93 -5.64 11.89 -30.54
CA ALA A 93 -6.14 13.23 -30.25
C ALA A 93 -5.80 13.67 -28.82
N MET A 94 -6.05 12.83 -27.81
CA MET A 94 -5.71 13.14 -26.41
C MET A 94 -4.20 13.25 -26.22
N ARG A 95 -3.42 12.32 -26.82
CA ARG A 95 -1.95 12.38 -26.75
C ARG A 95 -1.39 13.68 -27.35
N ALA A 96 -1.96 14.11 -28.48
CA ALA A 96 -1.60 15.39 -29.09
C ALA A 96 -1.99 16.57 -28.19
N ALA A 97 -3.22 16.59 -27.65
CA ALA A 97 -3.69 17.65 -26.77
C ALA A 97 -2.77 17.84 -25.52
N ILE A 98 -2.32 16.75 -24.91
CA ILE A 98 -1.38 16.81 -23.75
C ILE A 98 -0.01 17.33 -24.19
N ARG A 99 0.51 16.85 -25.33
CA ARG A 99 1.79 17.32 -25.88
C ARG A 99 1.75 18.80 -26.24
N ASP A 100 0.67 19.24 -26.91
CA ASP A 100 0.49 20.62 -27.32
C ASP A 100 0.34 21.55 -26.11
N PHE A 101 -0.34 21.09 -25.05
CA PHE A 101 -0.45 21.80 -23.79
C PHE A 101 0.94 21.99 -23.12
N ALA A 102 1.77 20.93 -23.09
CA ALA A 102 3.13 21.01 -22.61
C ALA A 102 4.00 21.97 -23.44
N ALA A 103 3.90 21.88 -24.78
CA ALA A 103 4.64 22.74 -25.72
C ALA A 103 4.23 24.21 -25.62
N ALA A 104 2.98 24.49 -25.28
CA ALA A 104 2.49 25.84 -24.98
C ALA A 104 2.93 26.39 -23.62
N GLY A 105 3.73 25.62 -22.84
CA GLY A 105 4.22 26.01 -21.52
C GLY A 105 3.24 25.72 -20.38
N GLY A 106 2.22 24.88 -20.63
CA GLY A 106 1.28 24.45 -19.61
C GLY A 106 1.96 23.60 -18.52
N GLU A 107 1.59 23.82 -17.25
CA GLU A 107 2.14 23.06 -16.13
C GLU A 107 1.59 21.65 -16.12
N ILE A 108 2.48 20.64 -16.11
CA ILE A 108 2.12 19.23 -15.99
C ILE A 108 2.85 18.61 -14.81
N TYR A 109 2.10 17.97 -13.94
CA TYR A 109 2.62 17.08 -12.92
C TYR A 109 2.20 15.63 -13.18
N ALA A 110 3.14 14.68 -13.10
CA ALA A 110 2.88 13.28 -13.38
C ALA A 110 3.57 12.35 -12.39
N GLU A 111 2.85 11.33 -11.92
CA GLU A 111 3.34 10.29 -11.03
C GLU A 111 3.22 8.91 -11.65
N CYS A 112 4.25 8.06 -11.50
CA CYS A 112 4.24 6.63 -11.83
C CYS A 112 3.63 6.36 -13.22
N GLY A 113 2.38 5.88 -13.29
CA GLY A 113 1.69 5.63 -14.56
C GLY A 113 1.57 6.88 -15.44
N GLY A 114 1.30 8.05 -14.85
CA GLY A 114 1.29 9.33 -15.56
C GLY A 114 2.66 9.70 -16.14
N TYR A 115 3.75 9.43 -15.41
CA TYR A 115 5.12 9.61 -15.92
C TYR A 115 5.38 8.72 -17.14
N MET A 116 4.96 7.44 -17.08
CA MET A 116 5.08 6.51 -18.21
C MET A 116 4.29 7.01 -19.44
N TYR A 117 3.12 7.60 -19.24
CA TYR A 117 2.29 8.11 -20.33
C TYR A 117 2.85 9.38 -20.98
N LEU A 118 3.62 10.20 -20.24
CA LEU A 118 4.30 11.36 -20.83
C LEU A 118 5.48 11.00 -21.73
N CYS A 119 6.04 9.79 -21.63
CA CYS A 119 7.14 9.31 -22.46
C CYS A 119 6.76 9.27 -23.96
N SER A 120 7.76 9.13 -24.82
CA SER A 120 7.56 8.87 -26.26
C SER A 120 6.96 7.50 -26.53
N GLY A 121 7.29 6.51 -25.69
CA GLY A 121 6.81 5.15 -25.80
C GLY A 121 6.68 4.43 -24.48
N LEU A 122 5.82 3.41 -24.48
CA LEU A 122 5.65 2.46 -23.38
C LEU A 122 5.78 1.04 -23.93
N GLU A 123 6.77 0.31 -23.43
CA GLU A 123 6.93 -1.11 -23.73
C GLU A 123 5.98 -1.94 -22.87
N ALA A 124 5.00 -2.54 -23.52
CA ALA A 124 3.99 -3.38 -22.86
C ALA A 124 3.59 -4.55 -23.78
N ALA A 125 2.90 -5.55 -23.24
CA ALA A 125 2.38 -6.67 -23.99
C ALA A 125 1.39 -6.21 -25.09
N ALA A 126 1.34 -6.96 -26.19
CA ALA A 126 0.54 -6.61 -27.37
C ALA A 126 -0.97 -6.61 -27.10
N GLU A 127 -1.46 -7.43 -26.18
CA GLU A 127 -2.88 -7.66 -25.93
C GLU A 127 -3.33 -7.41 -24.48
N GLY A 128 -2.62 -6.62 -23.70
CA GLY A 128 -3.09 -6.23 -22.36
C GLY A 128 -3.17 -7.36 -21.32
N HIS A 129 -2.68 -8.54 -21.61
CA HIS A 129 -2.68 -9.71 -20.72
C HIS A 129 -1.33 -9.90 -20.07
N GLY A 130 -1.11 -9.20 -18.95
CA GLY A 130 -0.01 -9.48 -18.05
C GLY A 130 1.39 -9.25 -18.64
N LEU A 131 2.41 -9.85 -17.99
CA LEU A 131 3.83 -9.71 -18.36
C LEU A 131 4.28 -10.73 -19.41
N ASP A 132 3.45 -11.67 -19.84
CA ASP A 132 3.81 -12.90 -20.56
C ASP A 132 3.58 -12.85 -22.08
N GLY A 133 3.13 -11.71 -22.63
CA GLY A 133 2.90 -11.53 -24.08
C GLY A 133 4.13 -11.00 -24.82
N GLU A 134 4.12 -11.12 -26.16
CA GLU A 134 5.08 -10.43 -27.02
C GLU A 134 5.04 -8.93 -26.73
N ARG A 135 6.17 -8.35 -26.36
CA ARG A 135 6.28 -6.94 -25.98
C ARG A 135 6.55 -6.07 -27.19
N ARG A 136 5.90 -4.95 -27.24
CA ARG A 136 6.18 -3.89 -28.21
C ARG A 136 6.15 -2.51 -27.57
N ILE A 137 6.74 -1.54 -28.23
CA ILE A 137 6.71 -0.15 -27.80
C ILE A 137 5.45 0.51 -28.40
N TRP A 138 4.55 0.93 -27.51
CA TRP A 138 3.35 1.68 -27.85
C TRP A 138 3.64 3.18 -27.81
N PRO A 139 3.33 3.95 -28.86
CA PRO A 139 3.46 5.40 -28.81
C PRO A 139 2.61 6.02 -27.68
N MET A 140 3.22 6.88 -26.89
CA MET A 140 2.58 7.64 -25.82
C MET A 140 2.58 9.14 -26.13
N CYS A 141 2.41 10.04 -25.14
CA CYS A 141 2.26 11.49 -25.40
C CYS A 141 3.47 12.10 -26.10
N GLY A 142 4.68 11.63 -25.83
CA GLY A 142 5.90 12.18 -26.44
C GLY A 142 6.25 13.58 -25.92
N VAL A 143 5.87 13.89 -24.67
CA VAL A 143 6.27 15.09 -23.97
C VAL A 143 7.72 14.97 -23.51
N LEU A 144 8.12 13.76 -23.12
CA LEU A 144 9.48 13.41 -22.74
C LEU A 144 10.09 12.46 -23.78
N GLU A 145 11.31 12.76 -24.22
CA GLU A 145 12.11 11.86 -25.08
C GLU A 145 12.65 10.71 -24.23
N ALA A 146 11.78 9.75 -23.97
CA ALA A 146 12.03 8.62 -23.09
C ALA A 146 11.15 7.44 -23.47
N THR A 147 11.56 6.23 -23.05
CA THR A 147 10.73 5.02 -23.16
C THR A 147 10.53 4.43 -21.77
N ALA A 148 9.28 4.21 -21.39
CA ALA A 148 8.95 3.43 -20.22
C ALA A 148 9.04 1.94 -20.56
N ARG A 149 9.83 1.16 -19.83
CA ARG A 149 10.03 -0.27 -20.05
C ARG A 149 9.54 -1.08 -18.87
N MET A 150 8.70 -2.08 -19.14
CA MET A 150 8.23 -3.00 -18.11
C MET A 150 9.33 -4.01 -17.76
N GLY A 151 9.64 -4.15 -16.46
CA GLY A 151 10.55 -5.18 -15.95
C GLY A 151 9.90 -6.56 -15.87
N GLN A 152 10.73 -7.59 -15.64
CA GLN A 152 10.26 -8.96 -15.37
C GLN A 152 9.90 -9.16 -13.88
N GLY A 153 10.24 -8.20 -13.02
CA GLY A 153 10.02 -8.25 -11.59
C GLY A 153 9.76 -6.87 -11.00
N LEU A 154 9.39 -6.86 -9.72
CA LEU A 154 9.20 -5.63 -8.95
C LEU A 154 10.51 -4.82 -8.92
N ARG A 155 10.46 -3.60 -9.41
CA ARG A 155 11.63 -2.72 -9.54
C ARG A 155 11.85 -1.89 -8.28
N SER A 156 10.78 -1.35 -7.73
CA SER A 156 10.83 -0.53 -6.53
C SER A 156 9.58 -0.71 -5.69
N LEU A 157 9.76 -0.78 -4.37
CA LEU A 157 8.70 -0.79 -3.37
C LEU A 157 9.21 -0.14 -2.10
N GLY A 158 8.45 0.81 -1.56
CA GLY A 158 8.69 1.37 -0.23
C GLY A 158 8.50 2.88 -0.16
N TYR A 159 8.62 3.38 1.07
CA TYR A 159 8.52 4.80 1.33
C TYR A 159 9.78 5.54 0.91
N ARG A 160 9.61 6.80 0.53
CA ARG A 160 10.66 7.71 0.07
C ARG A 160 10.52 9.05 0.80
N ASP A 161 11.64 9.56 1.29
CA ASP A 161 11.75 10.96 1.65
C ASP A 161 12.27 11.72 0.43
N VAL A 162 11.55 12.74 0.03
CA VAL A 162 11.80 13.50 -1.20
C VAL A 162 12.17 14.93 -0.85
N ARG A 163 13.21 15.45 -1.48
CA ARG A 163 13.59 16.87 -1.41
C ARG A 163 13.61 17.45 -2.81
N PHE A 164 12.75 18.43 -3.07
CA PHE A 164 12.65 19.07 -4.39
C PHE A 164 13.90 19.89 -4.71
N THR A 165 14.41 19.74 -5.94
CA THR A 165 15.58 20.45 -6.44
C THR A 165 15.21 21.67 -7.30
N GLY A 166 14.00 21.68 -7.88
CA GLY A 166 13.48 22.73 -8.77
C GLY A 166 12.10 23.27 -8.37
N GLY A 167 11.76 23.18 -7.07
CA GLY A 167 10.43 23.54 -6.56
C GLY A 167 9.38 22.45 -6.71
N ALA A 168 8.43 22.41 -5.76
CA ALA A 168 7.35 21.45 -5.76
C ALA A 168 6.36 21.69 -6.92
N PRO A 169 5.63 20.66 -7.37
CA PRO A 169 4.63 20.79 -8.43
C PRO A 169 3.44 21.64 -7.99
N LEU A 170 2.70 22.17 -8.96
CA LEU A 170 1.42 22.87 -8.79
C LEU A 170 1.48 24.07 -7.82
N GLY A 171 2.66 24.66 -7.67
CA GLY A 171 2.87 25.80 -6.76
C GLY A 171 2.70 25.45 -5.28
N LEU A 172 2.88 24.17 -4.91
CA LEU A 172 2.83 23.75 -3.51
C LEU A 172 4.04 24.29 -2.74
N PRO A 173 3.85 24.81 -1.51
CA PRO A 173 4.92 25.34 -0.68
C PRO A 173 5.65 24.18 0.05
N LEU A 174 6.32 23.33 -0.71
CA LEU A 174 7.04 22.17 -0.19
C LEU A 174 8.50 22.20 -0.62
N GLU A 175 9.41 22.10 0.34
CA GLU A 175 10.81 21.79 0.08
C GLU A 175 11.06 20.28 0.16
N THR A 176 10.38 19.63 1.09
CA THR A 176 10.44 18.19 1.29
C THR A 176 9.06 17.58 1.33
N CYS A 177 8.96 16.33 0.99
CA CYS A 177 7.72 15.58 1.01
C CYS A 177 8.02 14.09 1.23
N ARG A 178 7.07 13.38 1.79
CA ARG A 178 7.11 11.92 1.86
C ARG A 178 6.20 11.31 0.79
N GLY A 179 6.61 10.18 0.24
CA GLY A 179 5.81 9.43 -0.71
C GLY A 179 6.14 7.94 -0.66
N HIS A 180 5.60 7.18 -1.60
CA HIS A 180 5.99 5.80 -1.78
C HIS A 180 6.17 5.47 -3.26
N GLU A 181 6.97 4.47 -3.56
CA GLU A 181 7.09 3.87 -4.88
C GLU A 181 6.53 2.45 -4.86
N PHE A 182 5.87 2.09 -5.95
CA PHE A 182 5.47 0.72 -6.23
C PHE A 182 5.34 0.55 -7.75
N HIS A 183 6.40 0.05 -8.39
CA HIS A 183 6.39 -0.12 -9.85
C HIS A 183 7.30 -1.26 -10.33
N TRP A 184 6.95 -1.80 -11.48
CA TRP A 184 7.68 -2.85 -12.20
C TRP A 184 8.48 -2.30 -13.38
N SER A 185 8.26 -1.05 -13.72
CA SER A 185 8.86 -0.39 -14.87
C SER A 185 10.08 0.46 -14.50
N HIS A 186 10.81 0.90 -15.51
CA HIS A 186 11.81 1.97 -15.43
C HIS A 186 11.70 2.86 -16.65
N ILE A 187 12.23 4.08 -16.53
CA ILE A 187 12.31 5.02 -17.64
C ILE A 187 13.71 5.01 -18.22
N GLU A 188 13.79 4.75 -19.52
CA GLU A 188 14.99 4.93 -20.32
C GLU A 188 14.95 6.32 -20.95
N LEU A 189 15.77 7.23 -20.44
CA LEU A 189 15.86 8.60 -20.95
C LEU A 189 16.73 8.62 -22.21
N HIS A 190 16.24 9.21 -23.29
CA HIS A 190 16.99 9.32 -24.57
C HIS A 190 17.86 10.57 -24.60
N ARG A 191 17.70 11.47 -23.63
CA ARG A 191 18.54 12.65 -23.40
C ARG A 191 18.57 12.97 -21.90
N PRO A 192 19.55 13.75 -21.43
CA PRO A 192 19.58 14.18 -20.03
C PRO A 192 18.46 15.17 -19.73
N TYR A 193 17.89 15.04 -18.53
CA TYR A 193 16.94 15.97 -17.92
C TYR A 193 17.44 16.37 -16.53
N ALA A 194 17.05 17.54 -16.06
CA ALA A 194 17.25 17.91 -14.66
C ALA A 194 16.39 16.98 -13.77
N PRO A 195 16.92 16.53 -12.63
CA PRO A 195 16.13 15.76 -11.69
C PRO A 195 15.02 16.64 -11.07
N LEU A 196 13.87 16.04 -10.80
CA LEU A 196 12.79 16.72 -10.10
C LEU A 196 13.10 16.89 -8.62
N TYR A 197 13.72 15.87 -8.04
CA TYR A 197 13.99 15.80 -6.61
C TYR A 197 15.17 14.86 -6.29
N ASP A 198 15.72 14.97 -5.09
CA ASP A 198 16.51 13.94 -4.45
C ASP A 198 15.57 13.00 -3.69
N VAL A 199 15.74 11.72 -3.91
CA VAL A 199 15.00 10.65 -3.20
C VAL A 199 15.94 9.99 -2.21
N THR A 200 15.50 9.90 -0.95
CA THR A 200 16.22 9.20 0.12
C THR A 200 15.47 7.95 0.53
N ASP A 201 16.16 6.83 0.57
CA ASP A 201 15.71 5.56 1.10
C ASP A 201 16.82 4.89 1.92
N ARG A 202 16.66 3.60 2.26
CA ARG A 202 17.68 2.86 3.04
C ARG A 202 19.01 2.69 2.32
N ALA A 203 19.03 2.77 1.00
CA ALA A 203 20.24 2.66 0.18
C ALA A 203 21.00 3.99 0.08
N GLY A 204 20.40 5.10 0.50
CA GLY A 204 20.99 6.43 0.47
C GLY A 204 20.16 7.42 -0.32
N THR A 205 20.78 8.55 -0.69
CA THR A 205 20.14 9.63 -1.44
C THR A 205 20.60 9.61 -2.89
N ARG A 206 19.66 9.76 -3.83
CA ARG A 206 19.93 9.83 -5.28
C ARG A 206 19.01 10.85 -5.95
N PRO A 207 19.46 11.51 -7.03
CA PRO A 207 18.58 12.31 -7.87
C PRO A 207 17.59 11.38 -8.62
N ASP A 208 16.34 11.83 -8.76
CA ASP A 208 15.30 11.06 -9.43
C ASP A 208 14.24 11.98 -10.06
N GLY A 209 13.38 11.38 -10.91
CA GLY A 209 12.36 12.10 -11.66
C GLY A 209 12.93 13.02 -12.75
N VAL A 210 12.04 13.76 -13.37
CA VAL A 210 12.33 14.69 -14.47
C VAL A 210 11.70 16.06 -14.20
N HIS A 211 12.50 17.10 -14.35
CA HIS A 211 12.04 18.47 -14.44
C HIS A 211 12.45 19.05 -15.81
N HIS A 212 11.47 19.33 -16.67
CA HIS A 212 11.68 19.87 -18.00
C HIS A 212 10.69 20.99 -18.31
N GLY A 213 11.14 22.24 -18.27
CA GLY A 213 10.27 23.41 -18.38
C GLY A 213 9.19 23.39 -17.29
N ASN A 214 7.92 23.37 -17.71
CA ASN A 214 6.79 23.29 -16.79
C ASN A 214 6.31 21.85 -16.53
N VAL A 215 7.06 20.84 -16.97
CA VAL A 215 6.75 19.43 -16.76
C VAL A 215 7.57 18.88 -15.60
N ARG A 216 6.89 18.27 -14.63
CA ARG A 216 7.45 17.58 -13.48
C ARG A 216 6.90 16.17 -13.43
N ALA A 217 7.76 15.17 -13.49
CA ALA A 217 7.35 13.79 -13.52
C ALA A 217 8.30 12.88 -12.73
N GLY A 218 7.78 11.86 -12.07
CA GLY A 218 8.58 10.88 -11.34
C GLY A 218 7.78 9.67 -10.93
N TYR A 219 8.47 8.67 -10.36
CA TYR A 219 7.80 7.45 -9.90
C TYR A 219 7.15 7.57 -8.53
N VAL A 220 7.65 8.46 -7.67
CA VAL A 220 7.18 8.58 -6.30
C VAL A 220 5.77 9.16 -6.27
N HIS A 221 4.85 8.43 -5.64
CA HIS A 221 3.53 8.93 -5.28
C HIS A 221 3.65 9.81 -4.04
N LEU A 222 3.60 11.12 -4.22
CA LEU A 222 3.81 12.11 -3.16
C LEU A 222 2.56 12.25 -2.28
N TYR A 223 2.75 12.37 -0.95
CA TYR A 223 1.66 12.55 -0.01
C TYR A 223 1.66 13.97 0.58
N TRP A 224 0.60 14.74 0.35
CA TRP A 224 0.48 16.15 0.73
C TRP A 224 -0.52 16.39 1.88
N GLY A 225 -0.90 15.32 2.61
CA GLY A 225 -1.92 15.41 3.68
C GLY A 225 -1.58 16.44 4.76
N GLY A 226 -0.31 16.59 5.13
CA GLY A 226 0.13 17.59 6.10
C GLY A 226 -0.15 19.06 5.69
N LEU A 227 -0.25 19.33 4.37
CA LEU A 227 -0.62 20.66 3.88
C LEU A 227 -2.10 20.99 4.12
N ALA A 228 -2.98 19.99 4.06
CA ALA A 228 -4.41 20.17 4.33
C ALA A 228 -4.64 20.47 5.81
N GLU A 229 -3.92 19.78 6.69
CA GLU A 229 -3.97 19.99 8.15
C GLU A 229 -3.45 21.38 8.54
N ALA A 230 -2.34 21.84 7.95
CA ALA A 230 -1.79 23.16 8.20
C ALA A 230 -2.73 24.28 7.74
N ALA A 231 -3.40 24.12 6.60
CA ALA A 231 -4.38 25.07 6.10
C ALA A 231 -5.64 25.14 7.00
N ALA A 232 -6.10 23.98 7.50
CA ALA A 232 -7.22 23.91 8.42
C ALA A 232 -6.91 24.57 9.79
N ALA A 233 -5.62 24.53 10.20
CA ALA A 233 -5.13 25.15 11.43
C ALA A 233 -4.82 26.67 11.31
N GLY A 234 -5.06 27.28 10.14
CA GLY A 234 -4.75 28.70 9.87
C GLY A 234 -3.25 29.03 9.81
N LYS A 235 -2.38 28.02 9.69
CA LYS A 235 -0.93 28.19 9.56
C LYS A 235 -0.56 28.35 8.09
N THR A 236 -0.22 29.58 7.69
CA THR A 236 0.17 29.91 6.31
C THR A 236 1.63 29.59 6.01
N ASP A 237 2.41 29.28 7.01
CA ASP A 237 3.85 29.02 6.88
C ASP A 237 4.17 27.60 7.40
N VAL A 238 4.27 26.65 6.46
CA VAL A 238 4.95 25.37 6.73
C VAL A 238 6.44 25.65 6.45
N GLY A 239 7.00 26.54 7.27
CA GLY A 239 8.44 26.72 7.30
C GLY A 239 9.11 25.39 7.59
N THR A 240 10.26 25.20 6.96
CA THR A 240 11.23 24.13 7.19
C THR A 240 11.63 24.05 8.67
N ALA A 241 10.71 23.58 9.52
CA ALA A 241 11.18 22.92 10.71
C ALA A 241 11.81 21.60 10.21
N PRO A 242 13.09 21.32 10.51
CA PRO A 242 13.55 19.94 10.48
C PRO A 242 12.48 19.17 11.24
N ALA A 243 11.93 18.12 10.62
CA ALA A 243 10.84 17.36 11.21
C ALA A 243 11.13 17.26 12.71
N ALA A 244 10.39 18.03 13.50
CA ALA A 244 10.50 17.91 14.94
C ALA A 244 10.36 16.43 15.18
N PRO A 245 11.18 15.79 16.01
CA PRO A 245 11.11 14.37 16.24
C PRO A 245 9.64 14.10 16.50
N VAL A 246 9.04 13.36 15.58
CA VAL A 246 7.61 13.08 15.56
C VAL A 246 7.27 12.75 16.99
N SER A 247 6.48 13.59 17.65
CA SER A 247 5.99 13.32 18.99
C SER A 247 5.42 11.93 18.90
N HIS A 248 6.12 10.95 19.45
CA HIS A 248 5.92 9.53 19.37
C HIS A 248 4.51 9.16 18.92
N THR A 249 4.31 8.94 17.61
CA THR A 249 3.24 8.05 17.16
C THR A 249 3.50 6.81 17.99
N PRO A 250 2.55 6.31 18.80
CA PRO A 250 2.80 5.12 19.60
C PRO A 250 3.35 4.07 18.63
N ALA A 251 4.52 3.53 18.95
CA ALA A 251 5.19 2.54 18.11
C ALA A 251 4.16 1.51 17.67
N GLY A 252 4.19 1.12 16.40
CA GLY A 252 3.33 0.07 15.91
C GLY A 252 3.51 -1.17 16.77
N GLN A 253 2.53 -2.04 16.80
CA GLN A 253 2.53 -3.27 17.58
C GLN A 253 2.37 -4.46 16.63
N VAL A 254 3.17 -5.50 16.81
CA VAL A 254 3.00 -6.76 16.09
C VAL A 254 2.48 -7.85 17.03
N ILE A 255 1.38 -8.49 16.63
CA ILE A 255 0.88 -9.74 17.23
C ILE A 255 1.18 -10.84 16.23
N LEU A 256 2.13 -11.71 16.54
CA LEU A 256 2.58 -12.77 15.64
C LEU A 256 1.90 -14.08 16.03
N LEU A 257 0.89 -14.49 15.28
CA LEU A 257 0.22 -15.78 15.44
C LEU A 257 1.04 -16.86 14.72
N ASN A 258 1.71 -17.71 15.45
CA ASN A 258 2.47 -18.86 14.94
C ASN A 258 1.76 -20.17 15.34
N GLY A 259 1.65 -21.09 14.42
CA GLY A 259 0.99 -22.39 14.69
C GLY A 259 0.72 -23.16 13.40
N PRO A 260 0.37 -24.44 13.50
CA PRO A 260 0.14 -25.28 12.31
C PRO A 260 -1.03 -24.79 11.49
N SER A 261 -1.12 -25.28 10.26
CA SER A 261 -2.29 -25.10 9.43
C SER A 261 -3.53 -25.65 10.16
N SER A 262 -4.71 -25.09 9.93
CA SER A 262 -5.97 -25.49 10.55
C SER A 262 -6.05 -25.31 12.08
N ALA A 263 -5.04 -24.75 12.74
CA ALA A 263 -5.07 -24.38 14.16
C ALA A 263 -6.00 -23.20 14.50
N GLY A 264 -6.69 -22.61 13.53
CA GLY A 264 -7.63 -21.52 13.78
C GLY A 264 -7.02 -20.12 13.83
N LYS A 265 -5.75 -19.93 13.42
CA LYS A 265 -5.05 -18.63 13.39
C LYS A 265 -5.82 -17.52 12.68
N SER A 266 -6.33 -17.80 11.48
CA SER A 266 -7.05 -16.78 10.70
C SER A 266 -8.39 -16.38 11.35
N THR A 267 -9.06 -17.29 12.03
CA THR A 267 -10.27 -17.00 12.83
C THR A 267 -9.91 -16.16 14.05
N LEU A 268 -8.83 -16.52 14.75
CA LEU A 268 -8.31 -15.79 15.88
C LEU A 268 -7.84 -14.39 15.49
N ALA A 269 -7.18 -14.24 14.33
CA ALA A 269 -6.75 -12.94 13.81
C ALA A 269 -7.93 -11.98 13.60
N ARG A 270 -9.05 -12.47 13.06
CA ARG A 270 -10.27 -11.69 12.91
C ARG A 270 -10.89 -11.31 14.25
N ALA A 271 -10.98 -12.25 15.19
CA ALA A 271 -11.49 -11.98 16.53
C ALA A 271 -10.62 -10.94 17.28
N LEU A 272 -9.30 -11.00 17.11
CA LEU A 272 -8.37 -9.97 17.62
C LEU A 272 -8.62 -8.60 16.97
N GLN A 273 -8.79 -8.54 15.66
CA GLN A 273 -9.05 -7.30 14.93
C GLN A 273 -10.35 -6.65 15.38
N GLU A 274 -11.43 -7.45 15.49
CA GLU A 274 -12.74 -6.99 15.96
C GLU A 274 -12.65 -6.46 17.40
N LYS A 275 -11.97 -7.19 18.28
CA LYS A 275 -11.85 -6.82 19.69
C LYS A 275 -10.94 -5.60 19.89
N LEU A 276 -9.84 -5.48 19.13
CA LEU A 276 -9.00 -4.28 19.11
C LEU A 276 -9.80 -3.04 18.73
N LEU A 277 -10.67 -3.16 17.74
CA LEU A 277 -11.52 -2.05 17.32
C LEU A 277 -12.62 -1.75 18.34
N ALA A 278 -13.35 -2.78 18.82
CA ALA A 278 -14.50 -2.61 19.71
C ALA A 278 -14.10 -2.12 21.10
N ASP A 279 -13.10 -2.74 21.72
CA ASP A 279 -12.74 -2.52 23.12
C ASP A 279 -11.71 -1.39 23.28
N HIS A 280 -10.90 -1.12 22.25
CA HIS A 280 -9.76 -0.19 22.35
C HIS A 280 -9.73 0.89 21.27
N GLY A 281 -10.69 0.91 20.34
CA GLY A 281 -10.73 1.86 19.21
C GLY A 281 -9.50 1.77 18.30
N ARG A 282 -8.79 0.62 18.30
CA ARG A 282 -7.54 0.42 17.55
C ARG A 282 -7.80 -0.30 16.23
N HIS A 283 -7.50 0.38 15.14
CA HIS A 283 -7.46 -0.27 13.83
C HIS A 283 -6.20 -1.12 13.71
N SER A 284 -6.34 -2.31 13.13
CA SER A 284 -5.23 -3.24 12.88
C SER A 284 -5.31 -3.81 11.47
N ILE A 285 -4.17 -4.30 10.96
CA ILE A 285 -4.04 -4.93 9.66
C ILE A 285 -3.74 -6.40 9.89
N ILE A 286 -4.44 -7.30 9.19
CA ILE A 286 -4.10 -8.72 9.16
C ILE A 286 -3.24 -8.97 7.92
N LEU A 287 -2.06 -9.56 8.12
CA LEU A 287 -1.17 -10.02 7.06
C LEU A 287 -1.00 -11.54 7.19
N SER A 288 -1.27 -12.27 6.11
CA SER A 288 -1.33 -13.73 6.10
C SER A 288 -0.55 -14.31 4.93
N MET A 289 0.17 -15.40 5.17
CA MET A 289 0.82 -16.17 4.10
C MET A 289 -0.20 -16.75 3.13
N ASP A 290 -1.35 -17.20 3.64
CA ASP A 290 -2.42 -17.75 2.81
C ASP A 290 -2.99 -16.70 1.84
N ASP A 291 -3.07 -15.41 2.24
CA ASP A 291 -3.56 -14.35 1.36
C ASP A 291 -2.54 -13.99 0.27
N LEU A 292 -1.25 -13.98 0.60
CA LEU A 292 -0.19 -13.84 -0.41
C LEU A 292 -0.21 -15.00 -1.40
N LEU A 293 -0.42 -16.23 -0.93
CA LEU A 293 -0.53 -17.41 -1.78
C LEU A 293 -1.76 -17.34 -2.71
N ARG A 294 -2.89 -16.83 -2.22
CA ARG A 294 -4.11 -16.63 -3.04
C ARG A 294 -3.94 -15.53 -4.08
N ALA A 295 -3.13 -14.52 -3.81
CA ALA A 295 -2.83 -13.45 -4.76
C ALA A 295 -1.96 -13.92 -5.94
N CYS A 296 -1.32 -15.09 -5.83
CA CYS A 296 -0.50 -15.65 -6.88
C CYS A 296 -1.32 -16.61 -7.76
N PRO A 297 -1.17 -16.60 -9.10
CA PRO A 297 -1.87 -17.53 -9.97
C PRO A 297 -1.35 -18.97 -9.81
N GLY A 298 -2.23 -19.97 -9.77
CA GLY A 298 -1.90 -21.40 -9.70
C GLY A 298 -2.44 -22.12 -8.46
N ARG A 299 -2.17 -23.42 -8.35
CA ARG A 299 -2.52 -24.19 -7.15
C ARG A 299 -1.52 -23.88 -6.02
N PRO A 300 -1.99 -23.66 -4.78
CA PRO A 300 -1.11 -23.28 -3.66
C PRO A 300 0.10 -24.20 -3.46
N GLY A 301 -0.06 -25.53 -3.59
CA GLY A 301 1.06 -26.46 -3.46
C GLY A 301 2.08 -26.41 -4.61
N ALA A 302 1.59 -26.23 -5.83
CA ALA A 302 2.46 -26.03 -7.01
C ALA A 302 3.23 -24.71 -6.93
N LEU A 303 2.66 -23.70 -6.28
CA LEU A 303 3.25 -22.39 -6.12
C LEU A 303 4.45 -22.41 -5.16
N LEU A 304 4.35 -23.10 -4.02
CA LEU A 304 5.47 -23.25 -3.08
C LEU A 304 6.66 -23.97 -3.73
N GLN A 305 6.40 -24.99 -4.56
CA GLN A 305 7.44 -25.67 -5.35
C GLN A 305 7.98 -24.78 -6.48
N GLY A 306 7.08 -24.07 -7.18
CA GLY A 306 7.43 -23.12 -8.25
C GLY A 306 8.15 -21.89 -7.74
N MET A 307 7.83 -21.40 -6.56
CA MET A 307 8.49 -20.24 -5.93
C MET A 307 9.91 -20.54 -5.50
N ALA A 308 10.20 -21.75 -4.99
CA ALA A 308 11.57 -22.18 -4.76
C ALA A 308 12.38 -22.19 -6.07
N ALA A 309 11.73 -22.49 -7.20
CA ALA A 309 12.36 -22.48 -8.53
C ALA A 309 12.44 -21.08 -9.16
N THR A 310 11.52 -20.15 -8.83
CA THR A 310 11.48 -18.79 -9.37
C THR A 310 12.19 -17.75 -8.50
N GLY A 311 12.66 -18.11 -7.32
CA GLY A 311 13.36 -17.21 -6.41
C GLY A 311 12.48 -16.13 -5.78
N LEU A 312 11.14 -16.24 -5.83
CA LEU A 312 10.22 -15.32 -5.13
C LEU A 312 10.10 -15.69 -3.65
N PRO A 313 10.67 -14.91 -2.73
CA PRO A 313 10.59 -15.22 -1.29
C PRO A 313 9.32 -14.64 -0.68
N LEU A 314 8.16 -15.32 -0.79
CA LEU A 314 6.89 -14.81 -0.20
C LEU A 314 7.02 -14.56 1.30
N THR A 315 7.82 -15.35 2.00
CA THR A 315 8.10 -15.14 3.41
C THR A 315 8.79 -13.79 3.64
N ALA A 316 9.81 -13.47 2.85
CA ALA A 316 10.48 -12.17 2.95
C ALA A 316 9.56 -11.00 2.57
N ILE A 317 8.62 -11.19 1.64
CA ILE A 317 7.60 -10.21 1.29
C ILE A 317 6.65 -9.99 2.47
N LEU A 318 6.16 -11.07 3.11
CA LEU A 318 5.31 -10.98 4.31
C LEU A 318 6.03 -10.25 5.44
N HIS A 319 7.28 -10.61 5.70
CA HIS A 319 8.11 -10.00 6.75
C HIS A 319 8.36 -8.50 6.47
N ALA A 320 8.69 -8.15 5.21
CA ALA A 320 8.87 -6.76 4.81
C ALA A 320 7.59 -5.94 4.96
N ALA A 321 6.45 -6.45 4.49
CA ALA A 321 5.16 -5.78 4.62
C ALA A 321 4.78 -5.58 6.11
N THR A 322 5.02 -6.60 6.94
CA THR A 322 4.80 -6.52 8.39
C THR A 322 5.65 -5.42 9.02
N ALA A 323 6.93 -5.39 8.69
CA ALA A 323 7.87 -4.41 9.24
C ALA A 323 7.51 -2.98 8.83
N GLU A 324 7.25 -2.76 7.55
CA GLU A 324 6.91 -1.42 7.04
C GLU A 324 5.60 -0.90 7.67
N ALA A 325 4.56 -1.74 7.75
CA ALA A 325 3.31 -1.36 8.40
C ALA A 325 3.52 -1.02 9.90
N ALA A 326 4.28 -1.84 10.62
CA ALA A 326 4.55 -1.63 12.04
C ALA A 326 5.44 -0.39 12.29
N HIS A 327 6.47 -0.16 11.47
CA HIS A 327 7.29 1.05 11.54
C HIS A 327 6.50 2.32 11.20
N ALA A 328 5.46 2.21 10.38
CA ALA A 328 4.52 3.28 10.11
C ALA A 328 3.52 3.54 11.26
N GLY A 329 3.62 2.80 12.38
CA GLY A 329 2.75 2.95 13.55
C GLY A 329 1.47 2.10 13.51
N ALA A 330 1.32 1.20 12.54
CA ALA A 330 0.17 0.31 12.47
C ALA A 330 0.25 -0.83 13.49
N TRP A 331 -0.90 -1.27 13.97
CA TRP A 331 -1.04 -2.54 14.66
C TRP A 331 -1.21 -3.65 13.62
N VAL A 332 -0.32 -4.65 13.65
CA VAL A 332 -0.27 -5.71 12.65
C VAL A 332 -0.47 -7.07 13.33
N ILE A 333 -1.47 -7.81 12.85
CA ILE A 333 -1.71 -9.20 13.23
C ILE A 333 -1.15 -10.07 12.11
N VAL A 334 -0.13 -10.87 12.40
CA VAL A 334 0.52 -11.72 11.40
C VAL A 334 0.08 -13.16 11.57
N ASP A 335 -0.58 -13.73 10.57
CA ASP A 335 -0.92 -15.16 10.51
C ASP A 335 0.20 -15.90 9.75
N HIS A 336 1.06 -16.58 10.49
CA HIS A 336 2.25 -17.24 9.94
C HIS A 336 2.36 -18.70 10.38
N VAL A 337 3.17 -19.46 9.63
CA VAL A 337 3.68 -20.79 9.98
C VAL A 337 5.20 -20.73 9.87
N LEU A 338 5.87 -20.34 10.95
CA LEU A 338 7.33 -20.18 10.95
C LEU A 338 8.06 -21.52 10.90
N GLY A 339 7.48 -22.58 11.48
CA GLY A 339 8.09 -23.90 11.54
C GLY A 339 9.45 -23.88 12.23
N GLU A 340 10.28 -24.89 11.97
CA GLU A 340 11.68 -24.97 12.35
C GLU A 340 12.58 -24.29 11.31
N ARG A 341 12.36 -22.99 11.08
CA ARG A 341 13.09 -22.20 10.10
C ARG A 341 13.77 -21.00 10.79
N PRO A 342 14.97 -21.22 11.38
CA PRO A 342 15.71 -20.17 12.05
C PRO A 342 15.95 -18.95 11.15
N ASP A 343 16.24 -19.19 9.87
CA ASP A 343 16.44 -18.16 8.85
C ASP A 343 15.22 -17.23 8.70
N TRP A 344 13.99 -17.74 8.83
CA TRP A 344 12.76 -16.94 8.76
C TRP A 344 12.52 -16.16 10.04
N ILE A 345 12.82 -16.80 11.20
CA ILE A 345 12.70 -16.16 12.50
C ILE A 345 13.70 -14.99 12.57
N ASP A 346 14.96 -15.22 12.21
CA ASP A 346 16.01 -14.20 12.23
C ASP A 346 15.69 -13.03 11.30
N ASP A 347 15.23 -13.30 10.06
CA ASP A 347 14.81 -12.25 9.11
C ASP A 347 13.68 -11.40 9.68
N LEU A 348 12.64 -12.02 10.27
CA LEU A 348 11.51 -11.30 10.87
C LEU A 348 11.96 -10.43 12.04
N TRP A 349 12.76 -10.97 12.96
CA TRP A 349 13.28 -10.25 14.13
C TRP A 349 14.21 -9.11 13.76
N GLN A 350 15.05 -9.32 12.75
CA GLN A 350 15.94 -8.28 12.25
C GLN A 350 15.15 -7.10 11.66
N ARG A 351 14.10 -7.39 10.89
CA ARG A 351 13.24 -6.36 10.27
C ARG A 351 12.39 -5.60 11.28
N LEU A 352 11.95 -6.27 12.33
CA LEU A 352 11.09 -5.70 13.39
C LEU A 352 11.91 -5.11 14.57
N ARG A 353 13.21 -4.90 14.40
CA ARG A 353 14.04 -4.32 15.46
C ARG A 353 13.48 -2.97 15.92
N GLY A 354 13.23 -2.85 17.25
CA GLY A 354 12.65 -1.65 17.84
C GLY A 354 11.12 -1.57 17.81
N ILE A 355 10.44 -2.55 17.21
CA ILE A 355 8.99 -2.69 17.25
C ILE A 355 8.61 -3.67 18.35
N PRO A 356 7.62 -3.35 19.22
CA PRO A 356 7.06 -4.31 20.16
C PRO A 356 6.40 -5.47 19.43
N ILE A 357 6.80 -6.70 19.78
CA ILE A 357 6.25 -7.93 19.21
C ILE A 357 5.69 -8.77 20.34
N LEU A 358 4.47 -9.26 20.21
CA LEU A 358 3.91 -10.33 21.03
C LEU A 358 3.82 -11.59 20.18
N PRO A 359 4.73 -12.56 20.36
CA PRO A 359 4.61 -13.87 19.74
C PRO A 359 3.51 -14.66 20.46
N VAL A 360 2.66 -15.32 19.67
CA VAL A 360 1.55 -16.13 20.16
C VAL A 360 1.62 -17.50 19.50
N GLN A 361 1.85 -18.54 20.30
CA GLN A 361 1.74 -19.92 19.84
C GLN A 361 0.26 -20.34 19.85
N VAL A 362 -0.26 -20.59 18.67
CA VAL A 362 -1.65 -21.09 18.51
C VAL A 362 -1.61 -22.60 18.43
N CYS A 363 -2.03 -23.24 19.52
CA CYS A 363 -2.11 -24.69 19.66
C CYS A 363 -3.50 -25.21 19.29
N CYS A 364 -3.54 -26.47 18.89
CA CYS A 364 -4.76 -27.22 18.69
C CYS A 364 -4.46 -28.71 18.81
N ASP A 365 -5.33 -29.48 19.45
CA ASP A 365 -5.22 -30.91 19.57
C ASP A 365 -5.13 -31.57 18.19
N LEU A 366 -4.32 -32.62 18.04
CA LEU A 366 -4.06 -33.26 16.75
C LEU A 366 -5.36 -33.79 16.10
N ALA A 367 -6.20 -34.43 16.89
CA ALA A 367 -7.48 -34.95 16.40
C ALA A 367 -8.41 -33.84 15.87
N GLU A 368 -8.42 -32.68 16.55
CA GLU A 368 -9.21 -31.53 16.13
C GLU A 368 -8.59 -30.85 14.88
N LEU A 369 -7.26 -30.78 14.79
CA LEU A 369 -6.56 -30.33 13.60
C LEU A 369 -6.93 -31.16 12.37
N GLU A 370 -6.86 -32.48 12.48
CA GLU A 370 -7.21 -33.42 11.40
C GLU A 370 -8.68 -33.27 11.02
N ARG A 371 -9.59 -33.17 12.00
CA ARG A 371 -11.01 -32.95 11.76
C ARG A 371 -11.25 -31.64 10.97
N ARG A 372 -10.61 -30.54 11.38
CA ARG A 372 -10.73 -29.23 10.72
C ARG A 372 -10.14 -29.27 9.32
N GLU A 373 -8.99 -29.92 9.12
CA GLU A 373 -8.34 -30.03 7.81
C GLU A 373 -9.19 -30.82 6.83
N ASN A 374 -9.73 -31.94 7.25
CA ASN A 374 -10.61 -32.79 6.43
C ASN A 374 -11.94 -32.11 6.05
N SER A 375 -12.38 -31.11 6.83
CA SER A 375 -13.58 -30.32 6.51
C SER A 375 -13.33 -29.16 5.52
N ARG A 376 -12.07 -28.89 5.16
CA ARG A 376 -11.73 -27.78 4.25
C ARG A 376 -11.87 -28.21 2.79
N THR A 377 -12.55 -27.35 2.01
CA THR A 377 -12.76 -27.53 0.56
C THR A 377 -11.84 -26.64 -0.30
N ASP A 378 -11.09 -25.75 0.37
CA ASP A 378 -10.29 -24.71 -0.29
C ASP A 378 -8.82 -25.10 -0.52
N ARG A 379 -8.44 -26.35 -0.21
CA ARG A 379 -7.05 -26.83 -0.35
C ARG A 379 -6.93 -28.03 -1.29
N ALA A 380 -5.78 -28.09 -1.97
CA ALA A 380 -5.44 -29.25 -2.80
C ALA A 380 -5.07 -30.46 -1.93
N PRO A 381 -5.35 -31.70 -2.38
CA PRO A 381 -5.02 -32.93 -1.65
C PRO A 381 -3.53 -33.10 -1.30
N ASP A 382 -2.64 -32.41 -2.01
CA ASP A 382 -1.19 -32.54 -1.90
C ASP A 382 -0.56 -31.51 -0.96
N TRP A 383 -1.38 -30.71 -0.26
CA TRP A 383 -0.90 -29.71 0.70
C TRP A 383 -0.31 -30.39 1.94
N PRO A 384 0.82 -29.88 2.53
CA PRO A 384 1.40 -30.49 3.72
C PRO A 384 0.37 -30.57 4.85
N HIS A 385 0.14 -31.78 5.32
CA HIS A 385 -0.85 -32.07 6.36
C HIS A 385 -0.55 -31.29 7.64
N ALA A 386 -1.57 -30.69 8.26
CA ALA A 386 -1.48 -29.96 9.52
C ALA A 386 -0.80 -30.78 10.64
N ALA A 387 -1.03 -32.09 10.65
CA ALA A 387 -0.38 -33.03 11.56
C ALA A 387 1.16 -33.07 11.42
N ARG A 388 1.70 -32.92 10.22
CA ARG A 388 3.16 -32.84 10.00
C ARG A 388 3.68 -31.51 10.54
N GLN A 389 3.04 -30.41 10.22
CA GLN A 389 3.41 -29.09 10.73
C GLN A 389 3.30 -29.01 12.26
N ALA A 390 2.30 -29.68 12.87
CA ALA A 390 2.13 -29.71 14.32
C ALA A 390 3.32 -30.38 15.05
N ARG A 391 4.06 -31.28 14.39
CA ARG A 391 5.27 -31.91 14.93
C ARG A 391 6.51 -31.01 14.77
N ASP A 392 6.54 -30.17 13.73
CA ASP A 392 7.69 -29.40 13.32
C ASP A 392 7.69 -27.96 13.87
N ILE A 393 6.59 -27.52 14.52
CA ILE A 393 6.46 -26.14 15.05
C ILE A 393 6.67 -26.15 16.56
N HIS A 394 7.88 -26.34 17.02
CA HIS A 394 8.15 -26.43 18.46
C HIS A 394 9.31 -25.58 18.97
N THR A 395 9.93 -24.73 18.15
CA THR A 395 10.93 -23.80 18.68
C THR A 395 10.21 -22.67 19.41
N PRO A 396 10.22 -22.60 20.76
CA PRO A 396 9.60 -21.52 21.51
C PRO A 396 10.21 -20.19 21.13
N LEU A 397 9.37 -19.20 20.83
CA LEU A 397 9.83 -17.84 20.58
C LEU A 397 10.00 -17.08 21.93
N PRO A 398 10.98 -16.18 22.05
CA PRO A 398 11.19 -15.41 23.27
C PRO A 398 9.93 -14.61 23.68
N GLY A 399 9.45 -14.78 24.90
CA GLY A 399 8.27 -14.07 25.40
C GLY A 399 6.93 -14.56 24.82
N GLU A 400 6.88 -15.77 24.30
CA GLU A 400 5.71 -16.35 23.64
C GLU A 400 4.55 -16.60 24.59
N LEU A 401 3.35 -16.14 24.19
CA LEU A 401 2.09 -16.49 24.83
C LEU A 401 1.50 -17.73 24.14
N ARG A 402 1.01 -18.70 24.90
CA ARG A 402 0.37 -19.89 24.36
C ARG A 402 -1.14 -19.81 24.49
N VAL A 403 -1.88 -20.05 23.40
CA VAL A 403 -3.35 -20.18 23.36
C VAL A 403 -3.77 -21.48 22.71
N ASP A 404 -4.80 -22.10 23.23
CA ASP A 404 -5.35 -23.39 22.74
C ASP A 404 -6.74 -23.14 22.13
N THR A 405 -6.85 -23.37 20.84
CA THR A 405 -8.10 -23.18 20.07
C THR A 405 -8.93 -24.45 19.94
N SER A 406 -8.47 -25.60 20.46
CA SER A 406 -9.26 -26.84 20.47
C SER A 406 -10.37 -26.80 21.50
N ARG A 407 -10.15 -26.07 22.62
CA ARG A 407 -11.03 -26.06 23.79
C ARG A 407 -11.59 -24.69 24.12
N THR A 408 -11.01 -23.63 23.57
CA THR A 408 -11.42 -22.24 23.89
C THR A 408 -11.89 -21.50 22.66
N SER A 409 -12.84 -20.59 22.87
CA SER A 409 -13.40 -19.79 21.76
C SER A 409 -12.38 -18.79 21.23
N PRO A 410 -12.47 -18.41 19.94
CA PRO A 410 -11.58 -17.36 19.37
C PRO A 410 -11.66 -16.03 20.12
N ALA A 411 -12.84 -15.67 20.61
CA ALA A 411 -13.06 -14.44 21.37
C ALA A 411 -12.34 -14.46 22.72
N TYR A 412 -12.36 -15.59 23.42
CA TYR A 412 -11.63 -15.77 24.68
C TYR A 412 -10.12 -15.76 24.46
N CYS A 413 -9.61 -16.48 23.46
CA CYS A 413 -8.20 -16.43 23.08
C CYS A 413 -7.74 -15.00 22.74
N ALA A 414 -8.56 -14.25 22.01
CA ALA A 414 -8.29 -12.86 21.68
C ALA A 414 -8.23 -11.97 22.95
N ALA A 415 -9.17 -12.14 23.89
CA ALA A 415 -9.16 -11.40 25.17
C ALA A 415 -7.88 -11.69 25.99
N ARG A 416 -7.44 -12.96 26.08
CA ARG A 416 -6.18 -13.33 26.74
C ARG A 416 -4.97 -12.68 26.11
N ILE A 417 -4.90 -12.64 24.79
CA ILE A 417 -3.79 -12.01 24.03
C ILE A 417 -3.76 -10.52 24.32
N LEU A 418 -4.90 -9.83 24.30
CA LEU A 418 -4.98 -8.39 24.57
C LEU A 418 -4.64 -8.06 26.04
N SER A 419 -5.05 -8.91 26.98
CA SER A 419 -4.65 -8.77 28.38
C SER A 419 -3.14 -8.91 28.59
N ALA A 420 -2.49 -9.82 27.88
CA ALA A 420 -1.03 -9.97 27.92
C ALA A 420 -0.31 -8.75 27.34
N LEU A 421 -0.84 -8.13 26.27
CA LEU A 421 -0.31 -6.88 25.73
C LEU A 421 -0.34 -5.73 26.72
N ALA A 422 -1.42 -5.59 27.49
CA ALA A 422 -1.55 -4.56 28.53
C ALA A 422 -0.49 -4.69 29.63
N LEU A 423 -0.08 -5.91 29.98
CA LEU A 423 0.95 -6.20 30.98
C LEU A 423 2.38 -5.91 30.49
N HIS A 424 2.61 -5.88 29.17
CA HIS A 424 3.94 -5.66 28.56
C HIS A 424 4.22 -4.19 28.20
N GLY A 425 3.47 -3.22 28.76
CA GLY A 425 3.79 -1.80 28.67
C GLY A 425 3.10 -1.02 27.54
N GLY A 426 2.14 -1.62 26.86
CA GLY A 426 1.18 -0.86 26.05
C GLY A 426 0.13 -0.24 26.96
N ALA A 427 -0.02 1.10 26.96
CA ALA A 427 -1.05 1.79 27.74
C ALA A 427 -2.45 1.40 27.22
N MET A 428 -3.05 0.37 27.80
CA MET A 428 -4.39 -0.12 27.54
C MET A 428 -5.20 -0.13 28.82
N PRO A 429 -6.46 0.39 28.87
CA PRO A 429 -7.33 0.22 30.03
C PRO A 429 -7.66 -1.28 30.19
N SER A 430 -7.64 -1.77 31.42
CA SER A 430 -7.93 -3.17 31.77
C SER A 430 -9.35 -3.57 31.35
N PRO A 431 -9.51 -4.63 30.52
CA PRO A 431 -10.83 -5.20 30.30
C PRO A 431 -11.26 -6.07 31.48
N THR A 432 -12.53 -6.02 31.83
CA THR A 432 -13.16 -7.00 32.73
C THR A 432 -13.23 -8.35 32.01
N LEU A 433 -12.56 -9.36 32.56
CA LEU A 433 -12.66 -10.75 32.08
C LEU A 433 -14.04 -11.30 32.48
N GLU A 434 -14.90 -11.61 31.50
CA GLU A 434 -16.03 -12.50 31.73
C GLU A 434 -15.49 -13.93 31.79
N GLU A 435 -15.80 -14.66 32.86
CA GLU A 435 -15.42 -16.05 33.05
C GLU A 435 -16.12 -16.95 32.00
N ASP A 436 -15.36 -17.83 31.36
CA ASP A 436 -15.91 -18.80 30.39
C ASP A 436 -16.73 -19.84 31.16
N PRO A 437 -18.04 -20.04 30.89
CA PRO A 437 -18.90 -20.97 31.62
C PRO A 437 -18.57 -22.45 31.37
N HIS A 438 -17.51 -22.78 30.64
CA HIS A 438 -17.10 -24.15 30.29
C HIS A 438 -15.85 -24.65 31.03
N GLU A 439 -15.31 -23.91 32.04
CA GLU A 439 -14.26 -24.41 32.96
C GLU A 439 -14.84 -25.04 34.24
N ALA A 440 -15.89 -25.87 34.14
CA ALA A 440 -16.39 -26.69 35.23
C ALA A 440 -16.41 -28.17 34.86
#